data_1c6cf2b99ec8cde691d1f190cc75d13d
#
_entry.id   1c6cf2b99ec8cde691d1f190cc75d13d
#
_cell.length_a   1.000
_cell.length_b   1.000
_cell.length_c   1.000
_cell.angle_alpha   90.00
_cell.angle_beta   90.00
_cell.angle_gamma   90.00
#
_symmetry.space_group_name_H-M   'P 1'
#
loop_
_entity.id
_entity.type
_entity.pdbx_description
1 polymer ?
#
loop_
_entity_poly.entity_id
_entity_poly.type
_entity_poly.pdbx_seq_one_letter_code
_entity_poly.pdbx_strand_id
1 'polypeptide(L)'
;MSAPRISAPIFSARAIDKRFGATVALSHLDFSIGAGEVVALMGANGAGKSTFVKIVSGVQGADAGAMQLDGRPYAPASPLAARKLGVATVHQSIADAVVPTSSIADNLLLDELCGGVSGGVQSGARSDVKSGGRNWWAPRGARRARARELAARVGLDADLDAPLGTLALAAQQRVVLARALATRPRLLILDEPTASLSAAEAARLHALVDTLRDEGVAVLLVSHRLADLRRLATRVAVLRDGRVVAQQPAPIDFDAALETMIGRPLPPARIDSDVETNHAKPILQLNQLRLTDRTAAFDLDVRDGEIVAVVGPVGAGKSRLAQTIFGASRAFAGEMRLDGATWRPRTPGDAIRAGVFLAGEDRWRTSLFPDAVPFASIAGTLGFPFLPRWSRGVFVSRERERAAARAAIDAFGIRCSGPDDRLPRLSGGNQQKVLLARWHAEPARVLLLDEPFQGVDAGARADIAATLRREAPGRATLVFVSDLEEAHEVADRIVYFDRGALDRGAHEALHTAEAIESS
;
A
#
# COMPACT_ATOMS: atom_id res chain seq x y z
N MET A 1 -19.11 -11.01 37.70
CA MET A 1 -18.28 -10.78 36.52
C MET A 1 -17.31 -9.63 36.86
N SER A 2 -16.04 -9.94 37.06
CA SER A 2 -15.04 -8.97 37.51
C SER A 2 -14.63 -8.13 36.27
N ALA A 3 -14.70 -6.81 36.38
CA ALA A 3 -14.26 -5.90 35.32
C ALA A 3 -12.78 -6.19 34.96
N PRO A 4 -12.38 -6.16 33.68
CA PRO A 4 -11.00 -6.39 33.30
C PRO A 4 -10.13 -5.32 33.95
N ARG A 5 -9.14 -5.73 34.74
CA ARG A 5 -8.10 -4.84 35.26
C ARG A 5 -7.39 -4.22 34.08
N ILE A 6 -7.62 -2.95 33.79
CA ILE A 6 -6.84 -2.18 32.84
C ILE A 6 -5.43 -2.09 33.43
N SER A 7 -4.51 -2.94 32.95
CA SER A 7 -3.09 -2.80 33.26
C SER A 7 -2.61 -1.45 32.76
N ALA A 8 -1.69 -0.80 33.52
CA ALA A 8 -1.12 0.46 33.07
C ALA A 8 -0.56 0.34 31.65
N PRO A 9 -0.82 1.30 30.76
CA PRO A 9 -0.35 1.23 29.39
C PRO A 9 1.18 1.19 29.34
N ILE A 10 1.72 0.34 28.44
CA ILE A 10 3.17 0.33 28.17
C ILE A 10 3.62 1.65 27.58
N PHE A 11 2.84 2.15 26.62
CA PHE A 11 3.11 3.46 26.00
C PHE A 11 1.86 4.34 26.08
N SER A 12 2.09 5.62 26.36
CA SER A 12 1.04 6.64 26.29
C SER A 12 1.59 7.95 25.72
N ALA A 13 0.74 8.62 24.95
CA ALA A 13 0.94 9.95 24.42
C ALA A 13 -0.27 10.81 24.83
N ARG A 14 -0.04 12.02 25.34
CA ARG A 14 -1.09 12.93 25.82
C ARG A 14 -0.91 14.31 25.23
N ALA A 15 -1.99 14.84 24.67
CA ALA A 15 -2.09 16.17 24.09
C ALA A 15 -0.94 16.48 23.10
N ILE A 16 -0.59 15.52 22.24
CA ILE A 16 0.49 15.69 21.27
C ILE A 16 0.05 16.64 20.17
N ASP A 17 0.79 17.74 20.03
CA ASP A 17 0.63 18.71 18.95
C ASP A 17 1.83 18.68 18.00
N LYS A 18 1.56 18.87 16.68
CA LYS A 18 2.59 19.04 15.66
C LYS A 18 2.11 19.90 14.51
N ARG A 19 2.93 20.90 14.13
CA ARG A 19 2.67 21.80 13.00
C ARG A 19 3.84 21.83 12.02
N PHE A 20 3.53 22.05 10.75
CA PHE A 20 4.48 22.30 9.69
C PHE A 20 4.07 23.58 8.97
N GLY A 21 4.68 24.69 9.32
CA GLY A 21 4.24 26.01 8.86
C GLY A 21 2.77 26.27 9.24
N ALA A 22 1.92 26.52 8.26
CA ALA A 22 0.48 26.72 8.46
C ALA A 22 -0.33 25.42 8.67
N THR A 23 0.25 24.26 8.34
CA THR A 23 -0.45 22.98 8.42
C THR A 23 -0.36 22.38 9.81
N VAL A 24 -1.52 22.09 10.43
CA VAL A 24 -1.63 21.34 11.67
C VAL A 24 -1.66 19.85 11.32
N ALA A 25 -0.61 19.11 11.67
CA ALA A 25 -0.51 17.68 11.40
C ALA A 25 -1.07 16.82 12.54
N LEU A 26 -0.88 17.25 13.80
CA LEU A 26 -1.47 16.65 15.00
C LEU A 26 -2.02 17.75 15.88
N SER A 27 -3.17 17.51 16.50
CA SER A 27 -3.87 18.46 17.36
C SER A 27 -4.43 17.76 18.60
N HIS A 28 -3.77 17.94 19.75
CA HIS A 28 -4.15 17.34 21.03
C HIS A 28 -4.39 15.83 20.93
N LEU A 29 -3.48 15.11 20.28
CA LEU A 29 -3.60 13.68 20.09
C LEU A 29 -3.34 12.94 21.40
N ASP A 30 -4.32 12.13 21.83
CA ASP A 30 -4.22 11.20 22.94
C ASP A 30 -4.20 9.77 22.43
N PHE A 31 -3.20 8.98 22.84
CA PHE A 31 -3.05 7.60 22.44
C PHE A 31 -2.42 6.76 23.54
N SER A 32 -2.82 5.51 23.68
CA SER A 32 -2.17 4.58 24.61
C SER A 32 -2.19 3.16 24.04
N ILE A 33 -1.25 2.32 24.48
CA ILE A 33 -1.17 0.90 24.12
C ILE A 33 -0.66 0.08 25.31
N GLY A 34 -1.33 -1.05 25.57
CA GLY A 34 -1.00 -1.98 26.62
C GLY A 34 0.02 -3.05 26.22
N ALA A 35 0.47 -3.84 27.21
CA ALA A 35 1.33 -5.00 26.97
C ALA A 35 0.57 -6.07 26.19
N GLY A 36 1.21 -6.65 25.16
CA GLY A 36 0.59 -7.68 24.32
C GLY A 36 -0.65 -7.21 23.57
N GLU A 37 -0.77 -5.91 23.34
CA GLU A 37 -1.85 -5.33 22.57
C GLU A 37 -1.36 -5.02 21.15
N VAL A 38 -2.18 -5.33 20.15
CA VAL A 38 -1.97 -4.92 18.76
C VAL A 38 -2.98 -3.84 18.44
N VAL A 39 -2.54 -2.58 18.41
CA VAL A 39 -3.41 -1.46 18.06
C VAL A 39 -3.24 -1.09 16.60
N ALA A 40 -4.32 -1.22 15.83
CA ALA A 40 -4.39 -0.73 14.46
C ALA A 40 -4.65 0.80 14.46
N LEU A 41 -3.74 1.57 13.89
CA LEU A 41 -3.93 3.01 13.67
C LEU A 41 -4.48 3.25 12.27
N MET A 42 -5.77 3.44 12.17
CA MET A 42 -6.48 3.76 10.93
C MET A 42 -6.58 5.27 10.71
N GLY A 43 -6.66 5.70 9.47
CA GLY A 43 -6.83 7.12 9.14
C GLY A 43 -6.56 7.38 7.66
N ALA A 44 -7.24 8.35 7.07
CA ALA A 44 -7.01 8.78 5.69
C ALA A 44 -5.58 9.31 5.46
N ASN A 45 -5.18 9.45 4.19
CA ASN A 45 -3.92 10.10 3.86
C ASN A 45 -3.95 11.56 4.30
N GLY A 46 -2.90 11.99 5.01
CA GLY A 46 -2.85 13.33 5.62
C GLY A 46 -3.48 13.42 7.01
N ALA A 47 -4.10 12.36 7.54
CA ALA A 47 -4.68 12.37 8.88
C ALA A 47 -3.68 12.54 10.04
N GLY A 48 -2.36 12.39 9.77
CA GLY A 48 -1.29 12.55 10.76
C GLY A 48 -0.60 11.25 11.20
N LYS A 49 -0.99 10.07 10.66
CA LYS A 49 -0.41 8.76 11.04
C LYS A 49 1.11 8.74 10.97
N SER A 50 1.68 9.06 9.80
CA SER A 50 3.14 9.06 9.61
C SER A 50 3.83 10.12 10.47
N THR A 51 3.17 11.25 10.79
CA THR A 51 3.70 12.26 11.71
C THR A 51 3.76 11.69 13.13
N PHE A 52 2.71 11.03 13.59
CA PHE A 52 2.69 10.38 14.89
C PHE A 52 3.76 9.28 14.99
N VAL A 53 3.85 8.40 14.00
CA VAL A 53 4.91 7.38 13.93
C VAL A 53 6.31 8.01 13.99
N LYS A 54 6.57 9.09 13.24
CA LYS A 54 7.87 9.81 13.27
C LYS A 54 8.18 10.43 14.63
N ILE A 55 7.18 10.90 15.37
CA ILE A 55 7.35 11.42 16.73
C ILE A 55 7.69 10.28 17.69
N VAL A 56 6.92 9.19 17.67
CA VAL A 56 7.15 8.05 18.55
C VAL A 56 8.48 7.37 18.24
N SER A 57 8.88 7.29 16.97
CA SER A 57 10.18 6.71 16.55
C SER A 57 11.38 7.66 16.76
N GLY A 58 11.17 8.88 17.23
CA GLY A 58 12.26 9.85 17.48
C GLY A 58 12.86 10.47 16.22
N VAL A 59 12.20 10.36 15.05
CA VAL A 59 12.59 11.06 13.81
C VAL A 59 12.28 12.55 13.91
N GLN A 60 11.22 12.90 14.64
CA GLN A 60 10.75 14.27 14.85
C GLN A 60 10.35 14.48 16.31
N GLY A 61 10.48 15.70 16.81
CA GLY A 61 9.93 16.10 18.09
C GLY A 61 8.47 16.57 17.98
N ALA A 62 7.66 16.34 19.01
CA ALA A 62 6.38 17.01 19.19
C ALA A 62 6.61 18.49 19.52
N ASP A 63 5.65 19.36 19.16
CA ASP A 63 5.69 20.79 19.50
C ASP A 63 5.11 21.03 20.91
N ALA A 64 4.15 20.17 21.34
CA ALA A 64 3.60 20.14 22.69
C ALA A 64 3.13 18.73 23.05
N GLY A 65 2.77 18.52 24.32
CA GLY A 65 2.32 17.25 24.87
C GLY A 65 3.44 16.44 25.54
N ALA A 66 3.09 15.25 26.03
CA ALA A 66 4.01 14.36 26.73
C ALA A 66 3.79 12.91 26.33
N MET A 67 4.89 12.14 26.26
CA MET A 67 4.85 10.69 26.06
C MET A 67 5.48 9.97 27.26
N GLN A 68 5.03 8.76 27.50
CA GLN A 68 5.58 7.86 28.52
C GLN A 68 5.73 6.44 27.95
N LEU A 69 6.80 5.77 28.36
CA LEU A 69 7.05 4.35 28.09
C LEU A 69 7.36 3.66 29.43
N ASP A 70 6.63 2.59 29.75
CA ASP A 70 6.69 1.91 31.05
C ASP A 70 6.54 2.88 32.24
N GLY A 71 5.64 3.87 32.12
CA GLY A 71 5.40 4.90 33.13
C GLY A 71 6.51 5.94 33.28
N ARG A 72 7.58 5.89 32.49
CA ARG A 72 8.69 6.85 32.50
C ARG A 72 8.54 7.87 31.38
N PRO A 73 8.96 9.12 31.55
CA PRO A 73 8.99 10.11 30.49
C PRO A 73 9.73 9.58 29.26
N TYR A 74 9.12 9.73 28.08
CA TYR A 74 9.65 9.28 26.80
C TYR A 74 9.71 10.45 25.81
N ALA A 75 10.92 10.91 25.50
CA ALA A 75 11.17 12.00 24.57
C ALA A 75 12.47 11.70 23.79
N PRO A 76 12.44 10.80 22.81
CA PRO A 76 13.64 10.41 22.09
C PRO A 76 14.13 11.53 21.17
N ALA A 77 15.42 11.85 21.25
CA ALA A 77 16.06 12.86 20.39
C ALA A 77 16.48 12.30 19.01
N SER A 78 16.38 10.98 18.80
CA SER A 78 16.74 10.31 17.56
C SER A 78 16.14 8.90 17.52
N PRO A 79 16.05 8.25 16.32
CA PRO A 79 15.63 6.87 16.21
C PRO A 79 16.49 5.88 17.00
N LEU A 80 17.78 6.14 17.10
CA LEU A 80 18.69 5.33 17.92
C LEU A 80 18.38 5.46 19.41
N ALA A 81 18.03 6.69 19.88
CA ALA A 81 17.59 6.91 21.25
C ALA A 81 16.26 6.19 21.53
N ALA A 82 15.29 6.24 20.61
CA ALA A 82 14.03 5.53 20.71
C ALA A 82 14.23 4.02 20.88
N ARG A 83 15.11 3.41 20.06
CA ARG A 83 15.46 1.98 20.17
C ARG A 83 16.10 1.63 21.51
N LYS A 84 17.04 2.45 22.01
CA LYS A 84 17.66 2.25 23.32
C LYS A 84 16.66 2.33 24.46
N LEU A 85 15.59 3.11 24.29
CA LEU A 85 14.49 3.22 25.25
C LEU A 85 13.45 2.09 25.11
N GLY A 86 13.54 1.25 24.06
CA GLY A 86 12.65 0.11 23.87
C GLY A 86 11.55 0.31 22.83
N VAL A 87 11.67 1.28 21.93
CA VAL A 87 10.76 1.47 20.79
C VAL A 87 11.50 1.16 19.49
N ALA A 88 11.01 0.17 18.73
CA ALA A 88 11.54 -0.17 17.41
C ALA A 88 10.50 0.11 16.33
N THR A 89 10.96 0.52 15.14
CA THR A 89 10.09 0.84 14.00
C THR A 89 10.58 0.14 12.76
N VAL A 90 9.65 -0.50 12.05
CA VAL A 90 9.82 -1.00 10.69
C VAL A 90 9.03 -0.08 9.77
N HIS A 91 9.74 0.67 8.93
CA HIS A 91 9.16 1.64 8.01
C HIS A 91 8.76 0.97 6.68
N GLN A 92 7.87 1.62 5.95
CA GLN A 92 7.39 1.20 4.63
C GLN A 92 8.53 1.04 3.60
N SER A 93 9.52 1.97 3.59
CA SER A 93 10.65 1.91 2.67
C SER A 93 11.76 1.02 3.23
N ILE A 94 11.92 -0.17 2.65
CA ILE A 94 13.02 -1.09 2.98
C ILE A 94 14.35 -0.52 2.48
N ALA A 95 14.36 0.13 1.31
CA ALA A 95 15.57 0.66 0.68
C ALA A 95 16.33 1.65 1.57
N ASP A 96 15.61 2.45 2.36
CA ASP A 96 16.21 3.43 3.28
C ASP A 96 16.73 2.79 4.57
N ALA A 97 16.34 1.55 4.83
CA ALA A 97 16.68 0.83 6.06
C ALA A 97 17.84 -0.15 5.90
N VAL A 98 18.34 -0.41 4.70
CA VAL A 98 19.32 -1.46 4.41
C VAL A 98 20.52 -0.96 3.63
N VAL A 99 21.63 -1.70 3.69
CA VAL A 99 22.82 -1.50 2.86
C VAL A 99 22.94 -2.68 1.90
N PRO A 100 22.45 -2.57 0.65
CA PRO A 100 22.34 -3.72 -0.28
C PRO A 100 23.68 -4.38 -0.63
N THR A 101 24.75 -3.61 -0.62
CA THR A 101 26.11 -4.09 -0.96
C THR A 101 26.83 -4.79 0.21
N SER A 102 26.32 -4.63 1.44
CA SER A 102 26.87 -5.30 2.63
C SER A 102 26.25 -6.67 2.81
N SER A 103 26.94 -7.53 3.59
CA SER A 103 26.45 -8.87 3.89
C SER A 103 25.12 -8.86 4.65
N ILE A 104 24.36 -9.94 4.57
CA ILE A 104 23.13 -10.13 5.36
C ILE A 104 23.46 -10.06 6.85
N ALA A 105 24.57 -10.67 7.30
CA ALA A 105 25.02 -10.62 8.67
C ALA A 105 25.30 -9.18 9.15
N ASP A 106 25.98 -8.36 8.33
CA ASP A 106 26.25 -6.96 8.70
C ASP A 106 24.96 -6.13 8.76
N ASN A 107 24.01 -6.37 7.86
CA ASN A 107 22.70 -5.72 7.90
C ASN A 107 21.88 -6.12 9.15
N LEU A 108 21.92 -7.38 9.57
CA LEU A 108 21.27 -7.84 10.81
C LEU A 108 21.87 -7.18 12.05
N LEU A 109 23.17 -6.93 12.05
CA LEU A 109 23.92 -6.37 13.18
C LEU A 109 24.18 -4.87 13.04
N LEU A 110 23.61 -4.19 12.04
CA LEU A 110 23.93 -2.82 11.69
C LEU A 110 23.78 -1.85 12.88
N ASP A 111 22.72 -2.00 13.67
CA ASP A 111 22.47 -1.14 14.83
C ASP A 111 23.47 -1.42 15.98
N GLU A 112 23.90 -2.67 16.16
CA GLU A 112 24.92 -3.05 17.13
C GLU A 112 26.29 -2.51 16.71
N LEU A 113 26.57 -2.49 15.41
CA LEU A 113 27.81 -1.97 14.82
C LEU A 113 27.85 -0.43 14.87
N CYS A 114 26.76 0.25 14.56
CA CYS A 114 26.66 1.72 14.53
C CYS A 114 26.48 2.33 15.94
N GLY A 115 25.88 1.60 16.85
CA GLY A 115 25.62 2.08 18.23
C GLY A 115 26.88 2.33 19.08
N GLY A 116 28.04 1.87 18.60
CA GLY A 116 29.35 2.12 19.21
C GLY A 116 29.98 3.47 18.86
N VAL A 117 29.42 4.25 17.92
CA VAL A 117 30.02 5.51 17.39
C VAL A 117 29.36 6.77 17.93
N SER A 118 28.48 6.69 18.91
CA SER A 118 27.87 7.90 19.53
C SER A 118 28.79 8.52 20.57
N GLY A 119 29.98 8.98 20.17
CA GLY A 119 30.79 9.95 20.84
C GLY A 119 30.32 11.37 20.52
N GLY A 120 29.13 11.77 20.97
CA GLY A 120 28.69 13.17 20.90
C GLY A 120 29.51 14.00 21.89
N VAL A 121 30.18 15.02 21.37
CA VAL A 121 30.84 16.08 22.13
C VAL A 121 29.87 16.65 23.16
N GLN A 122 30.03 16.27 24.42
CA GLN A 122 29.54 17.05 25.57
C GLN A 122 30.72 17.36 26.48
N SER A 123 30.97 18.64 26.55
CA SER A 123 31.92 19.25 27.47
C SER A 123 31.56 18.91 28.92
N GLY A 124 32.51 18.32 29.62
CA GLY A 124 32.65 18.42 31.07
C GLY A 124 31.74 17.58 31.94
N ALA A 125 32.02 16.26 32.03
CA ALA A 125 31.92 15.49 33.29
C ALA A 125 32.59 14.13 33.05
N ARG A 126 33.59 13.79 33.83
CA ARG A 126 34.17 12.45 33.89
C ARG A 126 33.11 11.47 34.41
N SER A 127 32.60 10.63 33.58
CA SER A 127 31.87 9.44 33.97
C SER A 127 32.27 8.28 33.06
N ASP A 128 32.54 7.14 33.68
CA ASP A 128 33.11 5.92 33.15
C ASP A 128 32.52 5.45 31.81
N VAL A 129 33.23 5.76 30.71
CA VAL A 129 32.95 5.20 29.37
C VAL A 129 33.53 3.78 29.32
N LYS A 130 32.80 2.79 29.79
CA LYS A 130 33.19 1.38 29.67
C LYS A 130 32.16 0.44 29.00
N SER A 131 31.21 0.90 28.24
CA SER A 131 30.25 -0.04 27.61
C SER A 131 29.88 0.19 26.13
N GLY A 132 30.42 1.23 25.46
CA GLY A 132 30.01 1.58 24.09
C GLY A 132 30.89 1.04 22.93
N GLY A 133 32.06 0.50 23.21
CA GLY A 133 33.06 0.22 22.17
C GLY A 133 33.37 -1.25 21.89
N ARG A 134 32.59 -2.21 22.42
CA ARG A 134 33.03 -3.63 22.44
C ARG A 134 32.56 -4.48 21.24
N ASN A 135 31.54 -4.08 20.48
CA ASN A 135 30.94 -4.96 19.48
C ASN A 135 31.69 -4.94 18.12
N TRP A 136 32.36 -3.86 17.76
CA TRP A 136 33.19 -3.82 16.56
C TRP A 136 34.37 -4.83 16.62
N TRP A 137 34.92 -5.06 17.82
CA TRP A 137 36.04 -5.99 18.06
C TRP A 137 35.58 -7.41 18.40
N ALA A 138 34.27 -7.70 18.38
CA ALA A 138 33.77 -9.04 18.64
C ALA A 138 34.36 -10.02 17.59
N PRO A 139 34.83 -11.20 17.99
CA PRO A 139 35.34 -12.20 17.05
C PRO A 139 34.30 -12.50 15.95
N ARG A 140 34.77 -12.66 14.72
CA ARG A 140 33.89 -12.97 13.57
C ARG A 140 32.91 -14.10 13.87
N GLY A 141 33.35 -15.14 14.60
CA GLY A 141 32.50 -16.26 14.99
C GLY A 141 31.32 -15.87 15.88
N ALA A 142 31.54 -14.99 16.87
CA ALA A 142 30.48 -14.51 17.78
C ALA A 142 29.45 -13.64 17.02
N ARG A 143 29.92 -12.77 16.13
CA ARG A 143 29.04 -11.95 15.26
C ARG A 143 28.18 -12.83 14.36
N ARG A 144 28.79 -13.86 13.74
CA ARG A 144 28.06 -14.79 12.87
C ARG A 144 27.06 -15.65 13.66
N ALA A 145 27.38 -16.06 14.88
CA ALA A 145 26.44 -16.75 15.75
C ALA A 145 25.23 -15.86 16.11
N ARG A 146 25.50 -14.60 16.46
CA ARG A 146 24.42 -13.62 16.73
C ARG A 146 23.56 -13.33 15.50
N ALA A 147 24.16 -13.18 14.32
CA ALA A 147 23.40 -13.00 13.08
C ALA A 147 22.51 -14.22 12.76
N ARG A 148 23.00 -15.46 13.01
CA ARG A 148 22.17 -16.67 12.85
C ARG A 148 20.98 -16.72 13.82
N GLU A 149 21.18 -16.33 15.07
CA GLU A 149 20.10 -16.24 16.06
C GLU A 149 19.00 -15.29 15.58
N LEU A 150 19.38 -14.09 15.12
CA LEU A 150 18.43 -13.09 14.61
C LEU A 150 17.74 -13.58 13.33
N ALA A 151 18.46 -14.20 12.41
CA ALA A 151 17.89 -14.77 11.18
C ALA A 151 16.86 -15.88 11.49
N ALA A 152 17.19 -16.76 12.43
CA ALA A 152 16.31 -17.85 12.85
C ALA A 152 15.00 -17.32 13.47
N ARG A 153 15.07 -16.23 14.24
CA ARG A 153 13.88 -15.62 14.89
C ARG A 153 12.81 -15.17 13.89
N VAL A 154 13.20 -14.81 12.67
CA VAL A 154 12.28 -14.40 11.60
C VAL A 154 12.14 -15.43 10.49
N GLY A 155 12.64 -16.64 10.69
CA GLY A 155 12.60 -17.70 9.69
C GLY A 155 13.34 -17.37 8.40
N LEU A 156 14.45 -16.63 8.48
CA LEU A 156 15.30 -16.31 7.35
C LEU A 156 16.35 -17.42 7.14
N ASP A 157 16.18 -18.18 6.06
CA ASP A 157 17.15 -19.19 5.59
C ASP A 157 17.88 -18.60 4.39
N ALA A 158 19.11 -18.16 4.61
CA ALA A 158 19.98 -17.55 3.59
C ALA A 158 21.46 -17.67 3.98
N ASP A 159 22.34 -17.60 2.99
CA ASP A 159 23.78 -17.44 3.22
C ASP A 159 24.06 -16.04 3.80
N LEU A 160 24.37 -15.97 5.08
CA LEU A 160 24.56 -14.71 5.80
C LEU A 160 25.77 -13.90 5.33
N ASP A 161 26.68 -14.50 4.58
CA ASP A 161 27.83 -13.80 3.99
C ASP A 161 27.51 -13.20 2.62
N ALA A 162 26.38 -13.58 2.00
CA ALA A 162 25.94 -13.01 0.73
C ALA A 162 25.52 -11.53 0.87
N PRO A 163 25.67 -10.71 -0.20
CA PRO A 163 25.16 -9.34 -0.21
C PRO A 163 23.65 -9.32 -0.05
N LEU A 164 23.14 -8.40 0.78
CA LEU A 164 21.69 -8.29 1.04
C LEU A 164 20.87 -8.04 -0.23
N GLY A 165 21.41 -7.26 -1.18
CA GLY A 165 20.73 -6.96 -2.45
C GLY A 165 20.43 -8.17 -3.33
N THR A 166 21.00 -9.35 -3.04
CA THR A 166 20.69 -10.60 -3.75
C THR A 166 19.38 -11.25 -3.28
N LEU A 167 18.86 -10.83 -2.13
CA LEU A 167 17.60 -11.33 -1.59
C LEU A 167 16.40 -10.68 -2.27
N ALA A 168 15.32 -11.46 -2.41
CA ALA A 168 14.00 -10.91 -2.75
C ALA A 168 13.54 -9.89 -1.68
N LEU A 169 12.70 -8.94 -2.08
CA LEU A 169 12.26 -7.83 -1.23
C LEU A 169 11.66 -8.29 0.12
N ALA A 170 10.85 -9.33 0.10
CA ALA A 170 10.27 -9.93 1.30
C ALA A 170 11.31 -10.52 2.27
N ALA A 171 12.40 -11.07 1.75
CA ALA A 171 13.50 -11.55 2.58
C ALA A 171 14.33 -10.39 3.16
N GLN A 172 14.53 -9.30 2.41
CA GLN A 172 15.13 -8.08 2.92
C GLN A 172 14.29 -7.48 4.06
N GLN A 173 12.96 -7.50 3.93
CA GLN A 173 12.05 -7.03 4.98
C GLN A 173 12.20 -7.85 6.27
N ARG A 174 12.37 -9.19 6.16
CA ARG A 174 12.66 -10.03 7.33
C ARG A 174 13.96 -9.66 8.02
N VAL A 175 14.99 -9.23 7.27
CA VAL A 175 16.24 -8.72 7.85
C VAL A 175 16.00 -7.44 8.66
N VAL A 176 15.21 -6.49 8.12
CA VAL A 176 14.86 -5.25 8.83
C VAL A 176 14.08 -5.56 10.10
N LEU A 177 13.12 -6.48 10.03
CA LEU A 177 12.32 -6.92 11.17
C LEU A 177 13.18 -7.64 12.23
N ALA A 178 14.07 -8.56 11.83
CA ALA A 178 15.00 -9.23 12.73
C ALA A 178 15.87 -8.23 13.50
N ARG A 179 16.37 -7.20 12.80
CA ARG A 179 17.14 -6.11 13.40
C ARG A 179 16.32 -5.31 14.40
N ALA A 180 15.06 -4.99 14.07
CA ALA A 180 14.16 -4.30 15.00
C ALA A 180 13.92 -5.11 16.28
N LEU A 181 13.81 -6.44 16.16
CA LEU A 181 13.60 -7.37 17.26
C LEU A 181 14.88 -7.67 18.08
N ALA A 182 16.07 -7.37 17.55
CA ALA A 182 17.34 -7.59 18.26
C ALA A 182 17.42 -6.83 19.58
N THR A 183 16.76 -5.67 19.68
CA THR A 183 16.72 -4.83 20.90
C THR A 183 15.68 -5.27 21.93
N ARG A 184 14.89 -6.31 21.65
CA ARG A 184 13.75 -6.75 22.48
C ARG A 184 12.82 -5.58 22.82
N PRO A 185 12.17 -4.98 21.84
CA PRO A 185 11.40 -3.76 22.04
C PRO A 185 10.20 -4.00 22.97
N ARG A 186 9.83 -2.97 23.72
CA ARG A 186 8.58 -2.88 24.49
C ARG A 186 7.43 -2.47 23.58
N LEU A 187 7.71 -1.62 22.58
CA LEU A 187 6.78 -1.18 21.55
C LEU A 187 7.42 -1.39 20.18
N LEU A 188 6.75 -2.16 19.33
CA LEU A 188 7.09 -2.35 17.92
C LEU A 188 6.10 -1.57 17.05
N ILE A 189 6.60 -0.71 16.18
CA ILE A 189 5.80 0.01 15.20
C ILE A 189 6.01 -0.65 13.83
N LEU A 190 4.93 -1.07 13.20
CA LEU A 190 4.90 -1.66 11.86
C LEU A 190 4.13 -0.71 10.94
N ASP A 191 4.84 -0.05 10.02
CA ASP A 191 4.28 0.91 9.08
C ASP A 191 4.20 0.27 7.69
N GLU A 192 2.99 -0.10 7.25
CA GLU A 192 2.67 -0.80 6.00
C GLU A 192 3.48 -2.10 5.78
N PRO A 193 3.51 -3.01 6.76
CA PRO A 193 4.46 -4.12 6.74
C PRO A 193 4.16 -5.20 5.68
N THR A 194 2.97 -5.21 5.07
CA THR A 194 2.53 -6.24 4.11
C THR A 194 2.36 -5.72 2.69
N ALA A 195 2.60 -4.42 2.44
CA ALA A 195 2.30 -3.77 1.17
C ALA A 195 2.97 -4.45 -0.06
N SER A 196 4.13 -5.10 0.12
CA SER A 196 4.89 -5.77 -0.94
C SER A 196 5.05 -7.28 -0.74
N LEU A 197 4.25 -7.89 0.14
CA LEU A 197 4.33 -9.31 0.47
C LEU A 197 3.27 -10.12 -0.26
N SER A 198 3.63 -11.34 -0.67
CA SER A 198 2.67 -12.36 -1.07
C SER A 198 1.82 -12.82 0.13
N ALA A 199 0.68 -13.46 -0.13
CA ALA A 199 -0.20 -13.97 0.94
C ALA A 199 0.52 -14.93 1.91
N ALA A 200 1.40 -15.82 1.39
CA ALA A 200 2.18 -16.72 2.22
C ALA A 200 3.21 -15.99 3.09
N GLU A 201 3.80 -14.91 2.61
CA GLU A 201 4.75 -14.09 3.35
C GLU A 201 4.05 -13.23 4.41
N ALA A 202 2.88 -12.66 4.08
CA ALA A 202 2.01 -11.96 5.02
C ALA A 202 1.58 -12.89 6.16
N ALA A 203 1.15 -14.13 5.87
CA ALA A 203 0.79 -15.11 6.88
C ALA A 203 1.95 -15.42 7.87
N ARG A 204 3.20 -15.48 7.37
CA ARG A 204 4.38 -15.66 8.25
C ARG A 204 4.63 -14.43 9.13
N LEU A 205 4.44 -13.23 8.60
CA LEU A 205 4.53 -12.00 9.38
C LEU A 205 3.45 -11.95 10.46
N HIS A 206 2.21 -12.33 10.12
CA HIS A 206 1.10 -12.41 11.07
C HIS A 206 1.42 -13.38 12.24
N ALA A 207 1.92 -14.57 11.94
CA ALA A 207 2.33 -15.54 12.97
C ALA A 207 3.44 -14.98 13.88
N LEU A 208 4.38 -14.23 13.32
CA LEU A 208 5.42 -13.56 14.11
C LEU A 208 4.83 -12.47 15.02
N VAL A 209 3.89 -11.67 14.53
CA VAL A 209 3.20 -10.64 15.34
C VAL A 209 2.40 -11.30 16.47
N ASP A 210 1.72 -12.43 16.21
CA ASP A 210 1.03 -13.21 17.26
C ASP A 210 2.01 -13.67 18.36
N THR A 211 3.19 -14.20 17.97
CA THR A 211 4.24 -14.60 18.92
C THR A 211 4.72 -13.42 19.77
N LEU A 212 4.96 -12.27 19.15
CA LEU A 212 5.40 -11.06 19.86
C LEU A 212 4.33 -10.53 20.83
N ARG A 213 3.07 -10.56 20.41
CA ARG A 213 1.93 -10.24 21.27
C ARG A 213 1.90 -11.14 22.50
N ASP A 214 2.07 -12.44 22.31
CA ASP A 214 2.05 -13.43 23.40
C ASP A 214 3.29 -13.30 24.32
N GLU A 215 4.42 -12.79 23.80
CA GLU A 215 5.60 -12.37 24.58
C GLU A 215 5.37 -11.05 25.33
N GLY A 216 4.22 -10.38 25.16
CA GLY A 216 3.87 -9.13 25.84
C GLY A 216 4.40 -7.87 25.16
N VAL A 217 4.89 -7.94 23.92
CA VAL A 217 5.29 -6.78 23.13
C VAL A 217 4.05 -6.03 22.67
N ALA A 218 4.01 -4.71 22.88
CA ALA A 218 2.99 -3.86 22.30
C ALA A 218 3.28 -3.61 20.80
N VAL A 219 2.26 -3.72 19.94
CA VAL A 219 2.43 -3.52 18.49
C VAL A 219 1.51 -2.42 18.01
N LEU A 220 2.09 -1.34 17.48
CA LEU A 220 1.36 -0.30 16.73
C LEU A 220 1.42 -0.65 15.25
N LEU A 221 0.28 -1.07 14.69
CA LEU A 221 0.14 -1.46 13.30
C LEU A 221 -0.49 -0.30 12.50
N VAL A 222 0.22 0.21 11.52
CA VAL A 222 -0.30 1.15 10.52
C VAL A 222 -0.44 0.39 9.22
N SER A 223 -1.65 0.17 8.75
CA SER A 223 -1.93 -0.46 7.47
C SER A 223 -3.22 0.09 6.88
N HIS A 224 -3.31 0.08 5.56
CA HIS A 224 -4.54 0.36 4.83
C HIS A 224 -5.21 -0.93 4.31
N ARG A 225 -4.58 -2.10 4.49
CA ARG A 225 -5.14 -3.40 4.14
C ARG A 225 -6.01 -3.91 5.29
N LEU A 226 -7.33 -3.92 5.07
CA LEU A 226 -8.30 -4.35 6.08
C LEU A 226 -8.09 -5.80 6.52
N ALA A 227 -7.70 -6.68 5.60
CA ALA A 227 -7.40 -8.07 5.91
C ALA A 227 -6.33 -8.23 7.01
N ASP A 228 -5.25 -7.42 6.97
CA ASP A 228 -4.23 -7.44 8.03
C ASP A 228 -4.77 -6.91 9.35
N LEU A 229 -5.56 -5.83 9.29
CA LEU A 229 -6.16 -5.23 10.48
C LEU A 229 -7.16 -6.18 11.13
N ARG A 230 -8.05 -6.80 10.36
CA ARG A 230 -9.03 -7.80 10.83
C ARG A 230 -8.33 -9.00 11.47
N ARG A 231 -7.19 -9.43 10.89
CA ARG A 231 -6.44 -10.60 11.38
C ARG A 231 -5.67 -10.34 12.67
N LEU A 232 -5.10 -9.15 12.85
CA LEU A 232 -4.11 -8.88 13.89
C LEU A 232 -4.59 -7.97 15.02
N ALA A 233 -5.49 -7.01 14.71
CA ALA A 233 -5.81 -5.96 15.67
C ALA A 233 -6.64 -6.48 16.85
N THR A 234 -6.19 -6.15 18.06
CA THR A 234 -6.96 -6.32 19.30
C THR A 234 -7.76 -5.07 19.64
N ARG A 235 -7.38 -3.92 19.08
CA ARG A 235 -8.06 -2.63 19.16
C ARG A 235 -7.75 -1.79 17.93
N VAL A 236 -8.71 -0.97 17.53
CA VAL A 236 -8.55 0.06 16.49
C VAL A 236 -8.55 1.44 17.12
N ALA A 237 -7.69 2.32 16.63
CA ALA A 237 -7.71 3.76 16.88
C ALA A 237 -7.85 4.49 15.55
N VAL A 238 -8.89 5.30 15.40
CA VAL A 238 -9.16 6.06 14.18
C VAL A 238 -8.64 7.47 14.31
N LEU A 239 -7.68 7.83 13.45
CA LEU A 239 -7.07 9.15 13.36
C LEU A 239 -7.71 9.95 12.23
N ARG A 240 -8.25 11.14 12.55
CA ARG A 240 -8.79 12.09 11.58
C ARG A 240 -8.43 13.51 11.98
N ASP A 241 -7.98 14.32 11.01
CA ASP A 241 -7.60 15.72 11.21
C ASP A 241 -6.63 15.94 12.38
N GLY A 242 -5.65 15.02 12.52
CA GLY A 242 -4.63 15.06 13.58
C GLY A 242 -5.10 14.64 14.97
N ARG A 243 -6.31 14.07 15.12
CA ARG A 243 -6.90 13.64 16.40
C ARG A 243 -7.34 12.19 16.35
N VAL A 244 -7.24 11.48 17.46
CA VAL A 244 -7.90 10.19 17.62
C VAL A 244 -9.38 10.45 17.91
N VAL A 245 -10.25 10.15 16.93
CA VAL A 245 -11.69 10.43 16.99
C VAL A 245 -12.52 9.25 17.47
N ALA A 246 -12.00 8.04 17.37
CA ALA A 246 -12.62 6.82 17.89
C ALA A 246 -11.59 5.79 18.31
N GLN A 247 -11.93 4.95 19.28
CA GLN A 247 -11.19 3.77 19.66
C GLN A 247 -12.16 2.64 19.94
N GLN A 248 -11.93 1.45 19.36
CA GLN A 248 -12.81 0.29 19.54
C GLN A 248 -11.97 -0.93 19.92
N PRO A 249 -12.21 -1.56 21.08
CA PRO A 249 -11.63 -2.86 21.41
C PRO A 249 -12.31 -3.98 20.61
N ALA A 250 -11.69 -5.15 20.57
CA ALA A 250 -12.32 -6.32 19.99
C ALA A 250 -13.60 -6.75 20.78
N PRO A 251 -14.69 -7.18 20.12
CA PRO A 251 -14.83 -7.34 18.67
C PRO A 251 -14.94 -5.98 17.95
N ILE A 252 -14.15 -5.81 16.88
CA ILE A 252 -14.01 -4.53 16.17
C ILE A 252 -15.03 -4.50 15.02
N ASP A 253 -15.84 -3.45 14.96
CA ASP A 253 -16.64 -3.11 13.80
C ASP A 253 -15.79 -2.26 12.83
N PHE A 254 -15.18 -2.92 11.85
CA PHE A 254 -14.32 -2.28 10.88
C PHE A 254 -15.07 -1.35 9.93
N ASP A 255 -16.34 -1.63 9.64
CA ASP A 255 -17.15 -0.80 8.75
C ASP A 255 -17.50 0.53 9.45
N ALA A 256 -17.91 0.49 10.72
CA ALA A 256 -18.08 1.69 11.53
C ALA A 256 -16.77 2.47 11.75
N ALA A 257 -15.63 1.78 11.88
CA ALA A 257 -14.31 2.42 11.97
C ALA A 257 -13.94 3.13 10.65
N LEU A 258 -14.23 2.51 9.49
CA LEU A 258 -14.03 3.11 8.17
C LEU A 258 -14.93 4.32 7.95
N GLU A 259 -16.21 4.23 8.28
CA GLU A 259 -17.15 5.36 8.20
C GLU A 259 -16.68 6.54 9.07
N THR A 260 -16.21 6.25 10.29
CA THR A 260 -15.64 7.26 11.19
C THR A 260 -14.38 7.90 10.58
N MET A 261 -13.55 7.10 9.95
CA MET A 261 -12.32 7.56 9.29
C MET A 261 -12.62 8.46 8.09
N ILE A 262 -13.59 8.08 7.26
CA ILE A 262 -13.98 8.82 6.04
C ILE A 262 -14.87 10.03 6.41
N GLY A 263 -15.60 9.96 7.52
CA GLY A 263 -16.53 11.01 7.97
C GLY A 263 -17.87 11.02 7.24
N ARG A 264 -18.21 9.96 6.53
CA ARG A 264 -19.49 9.74 5.85
C ARG A 264 -19.81 8.25 5.80
N PRO A 265 -21.11 7.86 5.67
CA PRO A 265 -21.48 6.47 5.48
C PRO A 265 -20.81 5.89 4.24
N LEU A 266 -20.38 4.62 4.34
CA LEU A 266 -19.95 3.86 3.18
C LEU A 266 -21.17 3.56 2.30
N PRO A 267 -21.08 3.66 0.97
CA PRO A 267 -22.13 3.12 0.10
C PRO A 267 -22.27 1.63 0.41
N PRO A 268 -23.52 1.12 0.53
CA PRO A 268 -23.73 -0.29 0.81
C PRO A 268 -22.99 -1.13 -0.24
N ALA A 269 -22.22 -2.11 0.22
CA ALA A 269 -21.63 -3.10 -0.68
C ALA A 269 -22.79 -3.81 -1.40
N ARG A 270 -22.93 -3.58 -2.69
CA ARG A 270 -23.87 -4.34 -3.50
C ARG A 270 -23.25 -5.71 -3.76
N ILE A 271 -23.59 -6.65 -2.91
CA ILE A 271 -23.50 -8.08 -3.25
C ILE A 271 -24.80 -8.39 -4.00
N ASP A 272 -24.95 -7.83 -5.20
CA ASP A 272 -25.99 -8.29 -6.11
C ASP A 272 -25.40 -9.51 -6.84
N SER A 273 -25.54 -10.69 -6.22
CA SER A 273 -25.34 -12.00 -6.85
C SER A 273 -26.35 -12.26 -7.98
N ASP A 274 -27.35 -11.41 -8.12
CA ASP A 274 -28.40 -11.43 -9.13
C ASP A 274 -28.41 -10.15 -9.98
N VAL A 275 -27.26 -9.79 -10.58
CA VAL A 275 -27.35 -9.04 -11.82
C VAL A 275 -27.95 -10.02 -12.82
N GLU A 276 -29.26 -9.89 -13.05
CA GLU A 276 -29.91 -10.45 -14.25
C GLU A 276 -28.91 -10.26 -15.39
N THR A 277 -28.48 -11.36 -16.00
CA THR A 277 -27.55 -11.38 -17.12
C THR A 277 -28.18 -10.55 -18.24
N ASN A 278 -27.96 -9.25 -18.14
CA ASN A 278 -28.42 -8.30 -19.12
C ASN A 278 -27.77 -8.73 -20.44
N HIS A 279 -28.57 -8.92 -21.47
CA HIS A 279 -28.20 -9.38 -22.82
C HIS A 279 -27.26 -8.40 -23.55
N ALA A 280 -26.47 -7.60 -22.85
CA ALA A 280 -25.50 -6.70 -23.41
C ALA A 280 -24.40 -7.47 -24.17
N LYS A 281 -24.10 -7.03 -25.38
CA LYS A 281 -23.06 -7.65 -26.21
C LYS A 281 -21.71 -7.55 -25.54
N PRO A 282 -20.87 -8.61 -25.59
CA PRO A 282 -19.50 -8.51 -25.10
C PRO A 282 -18.73 -7.50 -25.96
N ILE A 283 -18.07 -6.57 -25.28
CA ILE A 283 -17.15 -5.59 -25.89
C ILE A 283 -15.79 -6.23 -26.10
N LEU A 284 -15.26 -6.89 -25.07
CA LEU A 284 -13.98 -7.59 -25.12
C LEU A 284 -14.21 -9.08 -24.94
N GLN A 285 -13.63 -9.88 -25.83
CA GLN A 285 -13.66 -11.34 -25.75
C GLN A 285 -12.24 -11.88 -25.87
N LEU A 286 -11.87 -12.75 -24.96
CA LEU A 286 -10.62 -13.49 -24.95
C LEU A 286 -10.98 -14.96 -25.10
N ASN A 287 -10.56 -15.59 -26.21
CA ASN A 287 -10.93 -16.97 -26.53
C ASN A 287 -9.66 -17.83 -26.56
N GLN A 288 -9.60 -18.84 -25.69
CA GLN A 288 -8.48 -19.77 -25.55
C GLN A 288 -7.14 -19.04 -25.46
N LEU A 289 -7.13 -17.91 -24.73
CA LEU A 289 -5.97 -17.05 -24.64
C LEU A 289 -4.90 -17.70 -23.77
N ARG A 290 -3.67 -17.73 -24.27
CA ARG A 290 -2.46 -18.15 -23.55
C ARG A 290 -1.46 -17.01 -23.54
N LEU A 291 -1.00 -16.63 -22.37
CA LEU A 291 -0.05 -15.51 -22.22
C LEU A 291 1.40 -15.92 -22.50
N THR A 292 1.74 -17.18 -22.23
CA THR A 292 3.06 -17.76 -22.49
C THR A 292 2.91 -19.23 -22.94
N ASP A 293 4.00 -19.87 -23.33
CA ASP A 293 4.09 -21.30 -23.63
C ASP A 293 3.74 -22.20 -22.42
N ARG A 294 3.90 -21.67 -21.20
CA ARG A 294 3.71 -22.41 -19.94
C ARG A 294 2.36 -22.17 -19.26
N THR A 295 1.55 -21.22 -19.75
CA THR A 295 0.25 -20.90 -19.14
C THR A 295 -0.86 -21.71 -19.77
N ALA A 296 -1.90 -22.06 -18.99
CA ALA A 296 -3.11 -22.69 -19.51
C ALA A 296 -3.89 -21.69 -20.39
N ALA A 297 -4.72 -22.23 -21.29
CA ALA A 297 -5.66 -21.44 -22.07
C ALA A 297 -6.89 -21.09 -21.22
N PHE A 298 -7.42 -19.90 -21.41
CA PHE A 298 -8.64 -19.46 -20.72
C PHE A 298 -9.51 -18.59 -21.62
N ASP A 299 -10.78 -18.48 -21.24
CA ASP A 299 -11.79 -17.68 -21.91
C ASP A 299 -12.27 -16.60 -20.92
N LEU A 300 -12.46 -15.37 -21.41
CA LEU A 300 -13.01 -14.25 -20.61
C LEU A 300 -13.75 -13.29 -21.53
N ASP A 301 -15.01 -13.05 -21.22
CA ASP A 301 -15.82 -12.00 -21.86
C ASP A 301 -16.06 -10.86 -20.90
N VAL A 302 -16.02 -9.62 -21.39
CA VAL A 302 -16.40 -8.43 -20.63
C VAL A 302 -17.42 -7.64 -21.43
N ARG A 303 -18.55 -7.34 -20.82
CA ARG A 303 -19.72 -6.76 -21.48
C ARG A 303 -19.75 -5.24 -21.36
N ASP A 304 -20.66 -4.62 -22.08
CA ASP A 304 -20.92 -3.19 -21.98
C ASP A 304 -21.45 -2.82 -20.59
N GLY A 305 -20.83 -1.81 -19.97
CA GLY A 305 -21.17 -1.37 -18.63
C GLY A 305 -20.61 -2.25 -17.51
N GLU A 306 -20.02 -3.40 -17.83
CA GLU A 306 -19.52 -4.34 -16.83
C GLU A 306 -18.13 -3.95 -16.32
N ILE A 307 -17.96 -4.04 -15.00
CA ILE A 307 -16.67 -3.94 -14.30
C ILE A 307 -16.29 -5.34 -13.80
N VAL A 308 -15.27 -5.93 -14.39
CA VAL A 308 -14.75 -7.25 -13.98
C VAL A 308 -13.45 -7.05 -13.19
N ALA A 309 -13.41 -7.55 -11.95
CA ALA A 309 -12.17 -7.62 -11.19
C ALA A 309 -11.44 -8.94 -11.48
N VAL A 310 -10.17 -8.83 -11.83
CA VAL A 310 -9.22 -9.93 -11.99
C VAL A 310 -8.35 -10.00 -10.76
N VAL A 311 -8.69 -10.91 -9.84
CA VAL A 311 -8.02 -11.03 -8.53
C VAL A 311 -6.96 -12.13 -8.58
N GLY A 312 -5.80 -11.87 -8.00
CA GLY A 312 -4.77 -12.88 -7.88
C GLY A 312 -3.50 -12.37 -7.21
N PRO A 313 -2.62 -13.27 -6.74
CA PRO A 313 -1.41 -12.88 -6.05
C PRO A 313 -0.46 -12.05 -6.92
N VAL A 314 0.47 -11.35 -6.27
CA VAL A 314 1.56 -10.67 -6.97
C VAL A 314 2.37 -11.72 -7.77
N GLY A 315 2.62 -11.44 -9.04
CA GLY A 315 3.30 -12.39 -9.93
C GLY A 315 2.38 -13.40 -10.65
N ALA A 316 1.07 -13.39 -10.41
CA ALA A 316 0.09 -14.25 -11.09
C ALA A 316 0.02 -14.04 -12.62
N GLY A 317 0.53 -12.92 -13.12
CA GLY A 317 0.49 -12.57 -14.55
C GLY A 317 -0.61 -11.58 -14.94
N LYS A 318 -1.30 -10.97 -13.97
CA LYS A 318 -2.35 -9.95 -14.16
C LYS A 318 -1.90 -8.81 -15.06
N SER A 319 -0.79 -8.16 -14.70
CA SER A 319 -0.20 -7.05 -15.48
C SER A 319 0.17 -7.48 -16.90
N ARG A 320 0.62 -8.73 -17.08
CA ARG A 320 0.91 -9.27 -18.42
C ARG A 320 -0.37 -9.41 -19.25
N LEU A 321 -1.48 -9.83 -18.65
CA LEU A 321 -2.79 -9.88 -19.32
C LEU A 321 -3.21 -8.47 -19.76
N ALA A 322 -3.17 -7.49 -18.84
CA ALA A 322 -3.47 -6.10 -19.15
C ALA A 322 -2.61 -5.56 -20.30
N GLN A 323 -1.29 -5.79 -20.25
CA GLN A 323 -0.34 -5.41 -21.30
C GLN A 323 -0.60 -6.12 -22.63
N THR A 324 -1.07 -7.38 -22.61
CA THR A 324 -1.39 -8.13 -23.82
C THR A 324 -2.61 -7.54 -24.51
N ILE A 325 -3.66 -7.23 -23.77
CA ILE A 325 -4.87 -6.58 -24.30
C ILE A 325 -4.54 -5.18 -24.86
N PHE A 326 -3.62 -4.47 -24.20
CA PHE A 326 -3.18 -3.11 -24.57
C PHE A 326 -2.14 -3.09 -25.71
N GLY A 327 -1.62 -4.25 -26.14
CA GLY A 327 -0.62 -4.32 -27.21
C GLY A 327 0.82 -3.97 -26.80
N ALA A 328 1.11 -3.90 -25.50
CA ALA A 328 2.46 -3.77 -24.96
C ALA A 328 3.18 -5.12 -24.84
N SER A 329 2.42 -6.22 -24.78
CA SER A 329 2.89 -7.60 -24.84
C SER A 329 2.13 -8.39 -25.90
N ARG A 330 2.64 -9.57 -26.27
CA ARG A 330 1.94 -10.46 -27.22
C ARG A 330 1.42 -11.70 -26.50
N ALA A 331 0.21 -12.14 -26.88
CA ALA A 331 -0.27 -13.45 -26.50
C ALA A 331 0.57 -14.53 -27.21
N PHE A 332 0.76 -15.65 -26.54
CA PHE A 332 1.41 -16.83 -27.13
C PHE A 332 0.47 -17.55 -28.10
N ALA A 333 -0.81 -17.71 -27.71
CA ALA A 333 -1.86 -18.34 -28.52
C ALA A 333 -3.24 -17.81 -28.14
N GLY A 334 -4.26 -18.14 -28.91
CA GLY A 334 -5.65 -17.73 -28.72
C GLY A 334 -6.04 -16.54 -29.58
N GLU A 335 -7.27 -16.09 -29.41
CA GLU A 335 -7.86 -14.99 -30.15
C GLU A 335 -8.44 -13.95 -29.18
N MET A 336 -8.24 -12.66 -29.47
CA MET A 336 -8.95 -11.56 -28.83
C MET A 336 -9.88 -10.90 -29.82
N ARG A 337 -11.04 -10.45 -29.35
CA ARG A 337 -12.01 -9.68 -30.14
C ARG A 337 -12.42 -8.41 -29.39
N LEU A 338 -12.55 -7.32 -30.12
CA LEU A 338 -13.06 -6.04 -29.66
C LEU A 338 -14.29 -5.68 -30.50
N ASP A 339 -15.44 -5.51 -29.88
CA ASP A 339 -16.72 -5.30 -30.54
C ASP A 339 -17.03 -6.35 -31.63
N GLY A 340 -16.64 -7.62 -31.39
CA GLY A 340 -16.79 -8.74 -32.29
C GLY A 340 -15.76 -8.83 -33.43
N ALA A 341 -14.95 -7.79 -33.66
CA ALA A 341 -13.86 -7.81 -34.62
C ALA A 341 -12.56 -8.37 -34.01
N THR A 342 -11.76 -9.06 -34.83
CA THR A 342 -10.46 -9.58 -34.38
C THR A 342 -9.58 -8.43 -33.84
N TRP A 343 -9.11 -8.58 -32.60
CA TRP A 343 -8.28 -7.63 -31.89
C TRP A 343 -6.84 -8.13 -31.76
N ARG A 344 -5.91 -7.54 -32.50
CA ARG A 344 -4.48 -7.90 -32.47
C ARG A 344 -3.62 -6.61 -32.48
N PRO A 345 -3.60 -5.87 -31.37
CA PRO A 345 -2.80 -4.64 -31.30
C PRO A 345 -1.30 -5.00 -31.41
N ARG A 346 -0.57 -4.22 -32.18
CA ARG A 346 0.90 -4.36 -32.35
C ARG A 346 1.66 -3.42 -31.43
N THR A 347 1.01 -2.33 -31.05
CA THR A 347 1.57 -1.27 -30.22
C THR A 347 0.50 -0.68 -29.27
N PRO A 348 0.90 -0.07 -28.14
CA PRO A 348 0.00 0.73 -27.31
C PRO A 348 -0.75 1.83 -28.10
N GLY A 349 -0.11 2.40 -29.12
CA GLY A 349 -0.75 3.40 -29.99
C GLY A 349 -1.93 2.86 -30.77
N ASP A 350 -1.92 1.56 -31.16
CA ASP A 350 -3.07 0.92 -31.81
C ASP A 350 -4.24 0.83 -30.84
N ALA A 351 -3.95 0.44 -29.59
CA ALA A 351 -4.93 0.32 -28.51
C ALA A 351 -5.58 1.68 -28.20
N ILE A 352 -4.78 2.73 -28.02
CA ILE A 352 -5.28 4.08 -27.74
C ILE A 352 -6.18 4.58 -28.89
N ARG A 353 -5.82 4.32 -30.15
CA ARG A 353 -6.66 4.69 -31.30
C ARG A 353 -8.00 3.95 -31.32
N ALA A 354 -8.03 2.72 -30.85
CA ALA A 354 -9.25 1.90 -30.76
C ALA A 354 -10.08 2.17 -29.50
N GLY A 355 -9.64 3.07 -28.60
CA GLY A 355 -10.32 3.35 -27.34
C GLY A 355 -10.02 2.32 -26.24
N VAL A 356 -8.96 1.54 -26.38
CA VAL A 356 -8.47 0.64 -25.31
C VAL A 356 -7.40 1.36 -24.53
N PHE A 357 -7.60 1.54 -23.22
CA PHE A 357 -6.72 2.33 -22.36
C PHE A 357 -6.21 1.50 -21.20
N LEU A 358 -4.98 1.78 -20.74
CA LEU A 358 -4.33 1.10 -19.61
C LEU A 358 -3.75 2.11 -18.63
N ALA A 359 -4.19 2.03 -17.38
CA ALA A 359 -3.49 2.62 -16.23
C ALA A 359 -2.68 1.50 -15.56
N GLY A 360 -1.35 1.56 -15.67
CA GLY A 360 -0.44 0.53 -15.13
C GLY A 360 -0.12 0.75 -13.66
N GLU A 361 0.34 -0.33 -12.98
CA GLU A 361 0.69 -0.37 -11.57
C GLU A 361 1.77 0.67 -11.19
N ASP A 362 2.90 0.68 -11.89
CA ASP A 362 3.99 1.63 -11.61
C ASP A 362 3.74 2.97 -12.28
N ARG A 363 3.22 3.91 -11.48
CA ARG A 363 2.89 5.27 -11.92
C ARG A 363 4.09 6.01 -12.51
N TRP A 364 5.25 5.90 -11.87
CA TRP A 364 6.44 6.65 -12.24
C TRP A 364 7.11 6.11 -13.50
N ARG A 365 7.06 4.79 -13.71
CA ARG A 365 7.67 4.18 -14.90
C ARG A 365 6.78 4.22 -16.12
N THR A 366 5.44 4.19 -15.94
CA THR A 366 4.51 4.00 -17.05
C THR A 366 3.68 5.23 -17.38
N SER A 367 3.53 6.17 -16.43
CA SER A 367 2.45 7.15 -16.54
C SER A 367 2.80 8.57 -16.12
N LEU A 368 3.70 8.79 -15.19
CA LEU A 368 4.10 10.10 -14.71
C LEU A 368 5.34 10.60 -15.46
N PHE A 369 5.39 11.91 -15.65
CA PHE A 369 6.54 12.56 -16.23
C PHE A 369 7.46 13.13 -15.14
N PRO A 370 8.79 13.03 -15.30
CA PRO A 370 9.74 13.71 -14.42
C PRO A 370 9.45 15.21 -14.35
N ASP A 371 9.69 15.84 -13.21
CA ASP A 371 9.41 17.28 -13.01
C ASP A 371 10.19 18.19 -13.97
N ALA A 372 11.26 17.70 -14.56
CA ALA A 372 12.07 18.45 -15.53
C ALA A 372 11.40 18.66 -16.89
N VAL A 373 10.36 17.88 -17.25
CA VAL A 373 9.73 18.02 -18.58
C VAL A 373 8.59 19.02 -18.57
N PRO A 374 8.38 19.78 -19.68
CA PRO A 374 7.40 20.87 -19.76
C PRO A 374 5.94 20.42 -19.54
N PHE A 375 5.62 19.17 -19.88
CA PHE A 375 4.26 18.62 -19.80
C PHE A 375 3.99 17.78 -18.55
N ALA A 376 4.80 17.91 -17.52
CA ALA A 376 4.59 17.26 -16.21
C ALA A 376 3.46 17.90 -15.37
N SER A 377 2.60 18.73 -15.97
CA SER A 377 1.39 19.28 -15.36
C SER A 377 0.21 18.32 -15.50
N ILE A 378 -0.88 18.57 -14.75
CA ILE A 378 -2.14 17.84 -14.90
C ILE A 378 -2.60 17.90 -16.35
N ALA A 379 -2.69 19.11 -16.96
CA ALA A 379 -3.13 19.30 -18.34
C ALA A 379 -2.27 18.55 -19.34
N GLY A 380 -0.94 18.66 -19.24
CA GLY A 380 -0.03 17.95 -20.14
C GLY A 380 -0.08 16.43 -19.97
N THR A 381 -0.25 15.95 -18.75
CA THR A 381 -0.37 14.51 -18.47
C THR A 381 -1.66 13.92 -19.06
N LEU A 382 -2.79 14.62 -18.93
CA LEU A 382 -4.05 14.18 -19.53
C LEU A 382 -3.99 14.21 -21.06
N GLY A 383 -3.42 15.27 -21.65
CA GLY A 383 -3.38 15.47 -23.11
C GLY A 383 -2.42 14.54 -23.84
N PHE A 384 -1.34 14.11 -23.18
CA PHE A 384 -0.22 13.41 -23.83
C PHE A 384 -0.62 12.20 -24.69
N PRO A 385 -1.46 11.25 -24.23
CA PRO A 385 -1.85 10.10 -25.07
C PRO A 385 -2.68 10.50 -26.29
N PHE A 386 -3.31 11.65 -26.25
CA PHE A 386 -4.26 12.13 -27.27
C PHE A 386 -3.69 13.27 -28.13
N LEU A 387 -2.40 13.59 -28.01
CA LEU A 387 -1.74 14.63 -28.81
C LEU A 387 -2.03 14.50 -30.30
N PRO A 388 -2.01 13.29 -30.94
CA PRO A 388 -2.34 13.17 -32.36
C PRO A 388 -3.76 13.63 -32.72
N ARG A 389 -4.71 13.55 -31.78
CA ARG A 389 -6.11 13.99 -31.95
C ARG A 389 -6.33 15.45 -31.53
N TRP A 390 -5.51 15.97 -30.61
CA TRP A 390 -5.66 17.30 -30.00
C TRP A 390 -4.76 18.35 -30.65
N SER A 391 -3.85 17.96 -31.53
CA SER A 391 -2.99 18.85 -32.25
C SER A 391 -3.53 19.16 -33.66
N ARG A 392 -3.26 20.37 -34.15
CA ARG A 392 -3.42 20.76 -35.54
C ARG A 392 -2.03 20.97 -36.16
N GLY A 393 -1.59 19.98 -36.94
CA GLY A 393 -0.20 19.90 -37.39
C GLY A 393 0.75 19.76 -36.22
N VAL A 394 1.69 20.70 -36.08
CA VAL A 394 2.68 20.70 -34.98
C VAL A 394 2.21 21.46 -33.72
N PHE A 395 1.04 22.09 -33.77
CA PHE A 395 0.54 22.91 -32.66
C PHE A 395 -0.45 22.13 -31.78
N VAL A 396 -0.12 22.02 -30.49
CA VAL A 396 -1.00 21.46 -29.48
C VAL A 396 -1.97 22.52 -28.97
N SER A 397 -3.26 22.17 -28.87
CA SER A 397 -4.27 23.08 -28.32
C SER A 397 -4.20 23.09 -26.78
N ARG A 398 -3.44 24.04 -26.22
CA ARG A 398 -3.36 24.23 -24.76
C ARG A 398 -4.72 24.55 -24.13
N GLU A 399 -5.62 25.18 -24.87
CA GLU A 399 -6.97 25.46 -24.39
C GLU A 399 -7.76 24.15 -24.18
N ARG A 400 -7.66 23.22 -25.14
CA ARG A 400 -8.29 21.88 -25.05
C ARG A 400 -7.69 21.08 -23.90
N GLU A 401 -6.36 21.07 -23.74
CA GLU A 401 -5.70 20.40 -22.62
C GLU A 401 -6.18 20.95 -21.26
N ARG A 402 -6.23 22.27 -21.11
CA ARG A 402 -6.69 22.91 -19.87
C ARG A 402 -8.18 22.71 -19.63
N ALA A 403 -9.02 22.69 -20.67
CA ALA A 403 -10.44 22.41 -20.54
C ALA A 403 -10.68 20.98 -20.07
N ALA A 404 -10.01 19.99 -20.69
CA ALA A 404 -10.06 18.59 -20.26
C ALA A 404 -9.56 18.42 -18.83
N ALA A 405 -8.48 19.11 -18.45
CA ALA A 405 -7.95 19.04 -17.08
C ALA A 405 -8.91 19.65 -16.06
N ARG A 406 -9.60 20.77 -16.35
CA ARG A 406 -10.63 21.32 -15.46
C ARG A 406 -11.77 20.34 -15.26
N ALA A 407 -12.31 19.79 -16.35
CA ALA A 407 -13.37 18.77 -16.27
C ALA A 407 -12.94 17.55 -15.44
N ALA A 408 -11.69 17.10 -15.61
CA ALA A 408 -11.13 15.98 -14.83
C ALA A 408 -10.97 16.32 -13.34
N ILE A 409 -10.49 17.53 -13.02
CA ILE A 409 -10.33 18.02 -11.64
C ILE A 409 -11.69 18.00 -10.92
N ASP A 410 -12.72 18.50 -11.58
CA ASP A 410 -14.08 18.54 -11.02
C ASP A 410 -14.69 17.13 -10.89
N ALA A 411 -14.60 16.31 -11.94
CA ALA A 411 -15.20 14.97 -11.97
C ALA A 411 -14.58 13.98 -10.95
N PHE A 412 -13.26 14.08 -10.73
CA PHE A 412 -12.53 13.18 -9.83
C PHE A 412 -12.23 13.81 -8.46
N GLY A 413 -12.64 15.05 -8.22
CA GLY A 413 -12.38 15.76 -6.97
C GLY A 413 -10.87 15.85 -6.69
N ILE A 414 -10.06 16.23 -7.68
CA ILE A 414 -8.60 16.35 -7.56
C ILE A 414 -8.28 17.61 -6.76
N ARG A 415 -7.60 17.45 -5.63
CA ARG A 415 -7.15 18.59 -4.82
C ARG A 415 -5.86 19.16 -5.38
N CYS A 416 -5.96 20.30 -6.04
CA CYS A 416 -4.86 21.03 -6.69
C CYS A 416 -5.20 22.52 -6.79
N SER A 417 -4.23 23.36 -7.18
CA SER A 417 -4.45 24.79 -7.44
C SER A 417 -4.98 25.07 -8.84
N GLY A 418 -4.86 24.12 -9.77
CA GLY A 418 -5.39 24.22 -11.12
C GLY A 418 -4.75 23.28 -12.15
N PRO A 419 -5.16 23.38 -13.42
CA PRO A 419 -4.70 22.50 -14.51
C PRO A 419 -3.19 22.47 -14.75
N ASP A 420 -2.51 23.55 -14.41
CA ASP A 420 -1.07 23.71 -14.62
C ASP A 420 -0.23 23.19 -13.43
N ASP A 421 -0.86 22.70 -12.35
CA ASP A 421 -0.16 22.10 -11.23
C ASP A 421 0.65 20.88 -11.68
N ARG A 422 1.86 20.77 -11.12
CA ARG A 422 2.79 19.68 -11.46
C ARG A 422 2.50 18.45 -10.63
N LEU A 423 2.39 17.29 -11.28
CA LEU A 423 2.01 16.03 -10.64
C LEU A 423 2.92 15.62 -9.47
N PRO A 424 4.25 15.78 -9.52
CA PRO A 424 5.12 15.41 -8.41
C PRO A 424 4.83 16.17 -7.11
N ARG A 425 4.13 17.31 -7.19
CA ARG A 425 3.75 18.11 -6.01
C ARG A 425 2.42 17.70 -5.38
N LEU A 426 1.64 16.88 -6.07
CA LEU A 426 0.37 16.36 -5.57
C LEU A 426 0.60 15.19 -4.61
N SER A 427 -0.33 14.98 -3.68
CA SER A 427 -0.36 13.75 -2.88
C SER A 427 -0.56 12.51 -3.75
N GLY A 428 -0.10 11.33 -3.28
CA GLY A 428 -0.22 10.08 -4.03
C GLY A 428 -1.63 9.76 -4.51
N GLY A 429 -2.65 9.99 -3.66
CA GLY A 429 -4.05 9.83 -4.03
C GLY A 429 -4.51 10.79 -5.14
N ASN A 430 -4.08 12.06 -5.10
CA ASN A 430 -4.40 13.00 -6.18
C ASN A 430 -3.65 12.68 -7.48
N GLN A 431 -2.41 12.20 -7.41
CA GLN A 431 -1.70 11.68 -8.58
C GLN A 431 -2.47 10.52 -9.22
N GLN A 432 -2.96 9.59 -8.41
CA GLN A 432 -3.76 8.45 -8.89
C GLN A 432 -5.07 8.92 -9.56
N LYS A 433 -5.77 9.86 -8.95
CA LYS A 433 -6.97 10.46 -9.55
C LYS A 433 -6.68 11.10 -10.91
N VAL A 434 -5.54 11.79 -11.09
CA VAL A 434 -5.12 12.34 -12.39
C VAL A 434 -4.87 11.25 -13.42
N LEU A 435 -4.21 10.14 -13.01
CA LEU A 435 -3.93 9.03 -13.93
C LEU A 435 -5.19 8.31 -14.40
N LEU A 436 -6.16 8.14 -13.52
CA LEU A 436 -7.47 7.58 -13.88
C LEU A 436 -8.25 8.56 -14.77
N ALA A 437 -8.26 9.84 -14.40
CA ALA A 437 -8.92 10.90 -15.16
C ALA A 437 -8.34 11.07 -16.59
N ARG A 438 -7.05 10.78 -16.80
CA ARG A 438 -6.43 10.76 -18.13
C ARG A 438 -7.23 9.93 -19.12
N TRP A 439 -7.67 8.76 -18.70
CA TRP A 439 -8.38 7.80 -19.54
C TRP A 439 -9.90 8.07 -19.65
N HIS A 440 -10.36 9.16 -19.03
CA HIS A 440 -11.71 9.70 -19.20
C HIS A 440 -11.73 10.97 -20.06
N ALA A 441 -10.56 11.46 -20.51
CA ALA A 441 -10.46 12.62 -21.40
C ALA A 441 -10.96 12.34 -22.82
N GLU A 442 -11.05 11.09 -23.23
CA GLU A 442 -11.63 10.61 -24.49
C GLU A 442 -12.49 9.36 -24.19
N PRO A 443 -13.51 9.07 -25.04
CA PRO A 443 -14.35 7.87 -24.86
C PRO A 443 -13.53 6.56 -24.85
N ALA A 444 -13.63 5.79 -23.80
CA ALA A 444 -13.03 4.46 -23.69
C ALA A 444 -14.01 3.40 -24.16
N ARG A 445 -13.54 2.43 -24.95
CA ARG A 445 -14.27 1.16 -25.21
C ARG A 445 -13.88 0.08 -24.20
N VAL A 446 -12.57 0.04 -23.86
CA VAL A 446 -12.06 -0.86 -22.82
C VAL A 446 -11.14 -0.06 -21.92
N LEU A 447 -11.37 -0.15 -20.61
CA LEU A 447 -10.52 0.45 -19.60
C LEU A 447 -9.86 -0.65 -18.77
N LEU A 448 -8.53 -0.67 -18.75
CA LEU A 448 -7.70 -1.61 -18.01
C LEU A 448 -7.03 -0.85 -16.86
N LEU A 449 -7.27 -1.28 -15.62
CA LEU A 449 -6.75 -0.64 -14.41
C LEU A 449 -5.91 -1.66 -13.63
N ASP A 450 -4.60 -1.49 -13.63
CA ASP A 450 -3.66 -2.40 -12.95
C ASP A 450 -3.27 -1.80 -11.60
N GLU A 451 -3.69 -2.46 -10.51
CA GLU A 451 -3.55 -2.04 -9.10
C GLU A 451 -3.96 -0.57 -8.88
N PRO A 452 -5.18 -0.15 -9.30
CA PRO A 452 -5.57 1.26 -9.30
C PRO A 452 -5.66 1.88 -7.90
N PHE A 453 -5.74 1.06 -6.85
CA PHE A 453 -5.91 1.50 -5.47
C PHE A 453 -4.61 1.52 -4.66
N GLN A 454 -3.49 1.11 -5.27
CA GLN A 454 -2.21 1.05 -4.58
C GLN A 454 -1.76 2.44 -4.06
N GLY A 455 -1.55 2.53 -2.73
CA GLY A 455 -1.15 3.77 -2.07
C GLY A 455 -2.24 4.85 -2.06
N VAL A 456 -3.50 4.45 -2.17
CA VAL A 456 -4.69 5.30 -2.08
C VAL A 456 -5.40 4.99 -0.76
N ASP A 457 -5.82 6.01 -0.03
CA ASP A 457 -6.60 5.81 1.20
C ASP A 457 -8.04 5.36 0.89
N ALA A 458 -8.71 4.78 1.88
CA ALA A 458 -10.06 4.24 1.72
C ALA A 458 -11.08 5.29 1.24
N GLY A 459 -10.95 6.57 1.66
CA GLY A 459 -11.82 7.65 1.19
C GLY A 459 -11.64 7.93 -0.30
N ALA A 460 -10.39 8.07 -0.75
CA ALA A 460 -10.07 8.28 -2.16
C ALA A 460 -10.39 7.04 -3.00
N ARG A 461 -10.26 5.82 -2.43
CA ARG A 461 -10.67 4.56 -3.08
C ARG A 461 -12.18 4.52 -3.34
N ALA A 462 -12.98 4.85 -2.33
CA ALA A 462 -14.44 4.93 -2.48
C ALA A 462 -14.87 5.96 -3.55
N ASP A 463 -14.20 7.12 -3.62
CA ASP A 463 -14.44 8.13 -4.67
C ASP A 463 -14.11 7.59 -6.06
N ILE A 464 -12.99 6.87 -6.21
CA ILE A 464 -12.58 6.24 -7.46
C ILE A 464 -13.59 5.17 -7.87
N ALA A 465 -13.99 4.27 -6.97
CA ALA A 465 -14.96 3.22 -7.23
C ALA A 465 -16.32 3.81 -7.67
N ALA A 466 -16.82 4.83 -6.98
CA ALA A 466 -18.04 5.53 -7.35
C ALA A 466 -17.94 6.18 -8.75
N THR A 467 -16.78 6.75 -9.09
CA THR A 467 -16.55 7.35 -10.40
C THR A 467 -16.49 6.28 -11.49
N LEU A 468 -15.79 5.15 -11.26
CA LEU A 468 -15.72 4.06 -12.24
C LEU A 468 -17.11 3.49 -12.55
N ARG A 469 -17.96 3.30 -11.52
CA ARG A 469 -19.34 2.84 -11.70
C ARG A 469 -20.22 3.84 -12.46
N ARG A 470 -20.13 5.13 -12.12
CA ARG A 470 -20.87 6.18 -12.83
C ARG A 470 -20.52 6.26 -14.31
N GLU A 471 -19.25 6.04 -14.63
CA GLU A 471 -18.71 6.14 -15.99
C GLU A 471 -18.64 4.77 -16.70
N ALA A 472 -19.17 3.69 -16.12
CA ALA A 472 -19.14 2.33 -16.70
C ALA A 472 -19.95 2.18 -18.00
N PRO A 473 -21.15 2.80 -18.17
CA PRO A 473 -21.95 2.60 -19.39
C PRO A 473 -21.17 2.97 -20.66
N GLY A 474 -21.30 2.16 -21.69
CA GLY A 474 -20.64 2.35 -22.99
C GLY A 474 -19.23 1.76 -23.10
N ARG A 475 -18.69 1.14 -22.04
CA ARG A 475 -17.36 0.52 -22.03
C ARG A 475 -17.30 -0.76 -21.21
N ALA A 476 -16.33 -1.62 -21.50
CA ALA A 476 -15.91 -2.73 -20.65
C ALA A 476 -14.77 -2.27 -19.73
N THR A 477 -14.81 -2.62 -18.44
CA THR A 477 -13.75 -2.27 -17.50
C THR A 477 -13.17 -3.52 -16.85
N LEU A 478 -11.84 -3.66 -16.89
CA LEU A 478 -11.10 -4.69 -16.15
C LEU A 478 -10.25 -4.04 -15.09
N VAL A 479 -10.43 -4.48 -13.84
CA VAL A 479 -9.66 -4.02 -12.68
C VAL A 479 -8.83 -5.17 -12.17
N PHE A 480 -7.52 -5.05 -12.25
CA PHE A 480 -6.57 -6.06 -11.79
C PHE A 480 -6.13 -5.69 -10.38
N VAL A 481 -6.44 -6.52 -9.40
CA VAL A 481 -6.15 -6.27 -7.99
C VAL A 481 -5.59 -7.50 -7.31
N SER A 482 -4.82 -7.28 -6.25
CA SER A 482 -4.27 -8.34 -5.41
C SER A 482 -5.13 -8.58 -4.17
N ASP A 483 -5.97 -7.63 -3.81
CA ASP A 483 -6.84 -7.66 -2.64
C ASP A 483 -8.29 -7.93 -3.06
N LEU A 484 -8.90 -8.94 -2.44
CA LEU A 484 -10.28 -9.34 -2.72
C LEU A 484 -11.29 -8.28 -2.25
N GLU A 485 -11.00 -7.59 -1.13
CA GLU A 485 -11.87 -6.51 -0.63
C GLU A 485 -11.93 -5.34 -1.62
N GLU A 486 -10.79 -4.98 -2.24
CA GLU A 486 -10.76 -3.97 -3.30
C GLU A 486 -11.59 -4.38 -4.52
N ALA A 487 -11.60 -5.68 -4.84
CA ALA A 487 -12.43 -6.21 -5.93
C ALA A 487 -13.91 -6.05 -5.63
N HIS A 488 -14.35 -6.44 -4.42
CA HIS A 488 -15.75 -6.33 -4.00
C HIS A 488 -16.26 -4.87 -3.96
N GLU A 489 -15.39 -3.92 -3.67
CA GLU A 489 -15.78 -2.50 -3.62
C GLU A 489 -16.12 -1.93 -5.01
N VAL A 490 -15.57 -2.49 -6.11
CA VAL A 490 -15.69 -1.86 -7.43
C VAL A 490 -16.34 -2.72 -8.49
N ALA A 491 -16.20 -4.04 -8.43
CA ALA A 491 -16.57 -4.95 -9.52
C ALA A 491 -18.02 -5.42 -9.43
N ASP A 492 -18.58 -5.70 -10.61
CA ASP A 492 -19.85 -6.41 -10.78
C ASP A 492 -19.63 -7.92 -10.80
N ARG A 493 -18.44 -8.35 -11.25
CA ARG A 493 -18.03 -9.76 -11.31
C ARG A 493 -16.55 -9.91 -10.98
N ILE A 494 -16.21 -10.94 -10.20
CA ILE A 494 -14.85 -11.25 -9.79
C ILE A 494 -14.40 -12.55 -10.47
N VAL A 495 -13.19 -12.56 -11.02
CA VAL A 495 -12.53 -13.74 -11.57
C VAL A 495 -11.16 -13.93 -10.92
N TYR A 496 -10.83 -15.15 -10.56
CA TYR A 496 -9.52 -15.46 -9.96
C TYR A 496 -8.50 -15.80 -11.03
N PHE A 497 -7.29 -15.24 -10.86
CA PHE A 497 -6.23 -15.38 -11.83
C PHE A 497 -4.92 -15.80 -11.14
N ASP A 498 -4.44 -16.99 -11.50
CA ASP A 498 -3.17 -17.50 -11.00
C ASP A 498 -2.37 -18.15 -12.14
N ARG A 499 -1.03 -18.07 -12.03
CA ARG A 499 -0.08 -18.68 -13.00
C ARG A 499 -0.40 -18.37 -14.46
N GLY A 500 -0.95 -17.19 -14.73
CA GLY A 500 -1.26 -16.71 -16.07
C GLY A 500 -2.54 -17.26 -16.70
N ALA A 501 -3.47 -17.80 -15.91
CA ALA A 501 -4.76 -18.29 -16.34
C ALA A 501 -5.85 -18.05 -15.30
N LEU A 502 -7.13 -18.19 -15.69
CA LEU A 502 -8.26 -18.13 -14.77
C LEU A 502 -8.32 -19.41 -13.94
N ASP A 503 -8.43 -19.28 -12.64
CA ASP A 503 -8.60 -20.38 -11.70
C ASP A 503 -10.09 -20.61 -11.40
N ARG A 504 -10.67 -21.66 -12.01
CA ARG A 504 -12.07 -22.04 -11.81
C ARG A 504 -12.34 -22.70 -10.45
N GLY A 505 -11.32 -23.32 -9.83
CA GLY A 505 -11.46 -24.01 -8.54
C GLY A 505 -11.50 -23.06 -7.35
N ALA A 506 -10.81 -21.91 -7.42
CA ALA A 506 -10.86 -20.91 -6.38
C ALA A 506 -12.23 -20.21 -6.28
N HIS A 507 -12.95 -20.12 -7.38
CA HIS A 507 -14.30 -19.56 -7.44
C HIS A 507 -15.31 -20.43 -6.66
N GLU A 508 -15.26 -21.76 -6.80
CA GLU A 508 -16.16 -22.68 -6.11
C GLU A 508 -15.84 -22.81 -4.60
N ALA A 509 -14.56 -22.73 -4.23
CA ALA A 509 -14.14 -22.87 -2.84
C ALA A 509 -14.56 -21.69 -1.95
N LEU A 510 -14.63 -20.47 -2.48
CA LEU A 510 -15.03 -19.29 -1.72
C LEU A 510 -16.55 -19.16 -1.60
N HIS A 511 -17.31 -19.49 -2.62
CA HIS A 511 -18.77 -19.59 -2.50
C HIS A 511 -19.21 -20.62 -1.45
N THR A 512 -18.40 -21.67 -1.27
CA THR A 512 -18.66 -22.68 -0.23
C THR A 512 -18.28 -22.17 1.17
N ALA A 513 -17.25 -21.35 1.29
CA ALA A 513 -16.81 -20.74 2.56
C ALA A 513 -17.79 -19.63 3.02
N GLU A 514 -18.23 -18.76 2.12
CA GLU A 514 -19.22 -17.71 2.40
C GLU A 514 -20.60 -18.30 2.78
N ALA A 515 -21.01 -19.42 2.17
CA ALA A 515 -22.24 -20.12 2.51
C ALA A 515 -22.18 -20.78 3.91
N ILE A 516 -20.99 -21.10 4.42
CA ILE A 516 -20.77 -21.67 5.76
C ILE A 516 -20.73 -20.57 6.84
N GLU A 517 -20.22 -19.36 6.52
CA GLU A 517 -20.21 -18.23 7.44
C GLU A 517 -21.57 -17.51 7.56
N SER A 518 -22.48 -17.71 6.61
CA SER A 518 -23.84 -17.15 6.60
C SER A 518 -24.91 -18.12 7.16
N SER A 519 -24.53 -19.33 7.58
CA SER A 519 -25.39 -20.31 8.26
C SER A 519 -25.05 -20.42 9.73
#